data_f713686bf551280145fcf77313a96236
#
_entry.id   f713686bf551280145fcf77313a96236
#
_cell.length_a   1.000
_cell.length_b   1.000
_cell.length_c   1.000
_cell.angle_alpha   90.00
_cell.angle_beta   90.00
_cell.angle_gamma   90.00
#
_symmetry.space_group_name_H-M   'P 1'
#
loop_
_entity.id
_entity.type
_entity.pdbx_description
1 polymer ?
#
loop_
_entity_poly.entity_id
_entity_poly.type
_entity_poly.pdbx_seq_one_letter_code
_entity_poly.pdbx_strand_id
1 'polypeptide(L)'
;MSRFASTPARPLVRRVIGLLAVALGGVWLVATSAAPPSEPIARAAASSGAAPAPQVQVLASPGPPGCGSTGTTLADGALPSGGASPWDDRIPGIANLDSELLAALREAAREALRYGLRLVVTSGWRSPEHQARLLCEAALEHGSLAEASRWVAPSETSLHVSGDAVDVGPAAAYEWLGAHGARFGLCRAYRNEPWHFELRPGAAAEGCPRPYPDPAHDPRLRR
;
A
#
# COMPACT_ATOMS: atom_id res chain seq x y z
N MET A 1 -25.01 -62.58 -6.78
CA MET A 1 -25.80 -62.21 -5.57
C MET A 1 -25.15 -60.98 -4.93
N SER A 2 -25.55 -59.81 -5.41
CA SER A 2 -24.98 -58.52 -4.96
C SER A 2 -25.92 -57.89 -3.93
N ARG A 3 -25.42 -57.61 -2.75
CA ARG A 3 -26.16 -56.89 -1.70
C ARG A 3 -25.85 -55.40 -1.78
N PHE A 4 -26.86 -54.57 -2.11
CA PHE A 4 -26.82 -53.14 -2.00
C PHE A 4 -27.01 -52.74 -0.51
N ALA A 5 -26.02 -52.00 0.01
CA ALA A 5 -26.16 -51.39 1.35
C ALA A 5 -26.67 -49.94 1.19
N SER A 6 -27.83 -49.69 1.77
CA SER A 6 -28.47 -48.38 1.80
C SER A 6 -27.93 -47.54 2.94
N THR A 7 -27.47 -46.32 2.65
CA THR A 7 -27.02 -45.32 3.63
C THR A 7 -28.24 -44.49 4.11
N PRO A 8 -28.43 -44.26 5.40
CA PRO A 8 -29.55 -43.44 5.89
C PRO A 8 -29.24 -41.94 5.81
N ALA A 9 -30.23 -41.17 5.34
CA ALA A 9 -30.23 -39.72 5.28
C ALA A 9 -30.27 -39.09 6.69
N ARG A 10 -29.45 -38.07 6.91
CA ARG A 10 -29.47 -37.25 8.13
C ARG A 10 -30.53 -36.14 8.04
N PRO A 11 -31.29 -35.84 9.09
CA PRO A 11 -32.30 -34.80 9.08
C PRO A 11 -31.67 -33.39 9.23
N LEU A 12 -32.15 -32.43 8.43
CA LEU A 12 -31.88 -31.00 8.55
C LEU A 12 -32.56 -30.45 9.80
N VAL A 13 -31.79 -29.98 10.76
CA VAL A 13 -32.29 -29.19 11.89
C VAL A 13 -32.40 -27.72 11.43
N ARG A 14 -33.62 -27.28 11.18
CA ARG A 14 -34.00 -25.88 11.03
C ARG A 14 -33.95 -25.19 12.39
N ARG A 15 -32.98 -24.33 12.64
CA ARG A 15 -33.01 -23.38 13.76
C ARG A 15 -33.80 -22.14 13.33
N VAL A 16 -34.98 -22.01 13.94
CA VAL A 16 -35.78 -20.78 13.91
C VAL A 16 -35.18 -19.83 14.93
N ILE A 17 -34.62 -18.70 14.46
CA ILE A 17 -34.18 -17.61 15.33
C ILE A 17 -35.33 -16.60 15.39
N GLY A 18 -35.96 -16.51 16.56
CA GLY A 18 -37.00 -15.55 16.84
C GLY A 18 -36.46 -14.11 16.90
N LEU A 19 -37.10 -13.22 16.17
CA LEU A 19 -36.90 -11.78 16.25
C LEU A 19 -37.67 -11.26 17.49
N LEU A 20 -36.94 -10.75 18.49
CA LEU A 20 -37.48 -9.90 19.54
C LEU A 20 -37.26 -8.45 19.11
N ALA A 21 -38.33 -7.78 18.68
CA ALA A 21 -38.35 -6.34 18.44
C ALA A 21 -38.61 -5.63 19.78
N VAL A 22 -37.62 -4.91 20.29
CA VAL A 22 -37.77 -3.96 21.39
C VAL A 22 -37.89 -2.55 20.79
N ALA A 23 -39.11 -2.02 20.82
CA ALA A 23 -39.39 -0.63 20.48
C ALA A 23 -39.10 0.25 21.70
N LEU A 24 -38.03 1.02 21.67
CA LEU A 24 -37.79 2.13 22.60
C LEU A 24 -38.12 3.46 21.89
N GLY A 25 -39.25 4.02 22.27
CA GLY A 25 -39.67 5.35 21.86
C GLY A 25 -38.79 6.43 22.47
N GLY A 26 -37.98 7.07 21.64
CA GLY A 26 -37.22 8.26 22.00
C GLY A 26 -38.00 9.52 21.65
N VAL A 27 -38.39 10.27 22.67
CA VAL A 27 -38.99 11.61 22.52
C VAL A 27 -37.87 12.57 22.15
N TRP A 28 -37.92 13.13 20.93
CA TRP A 28 -37.02 14.23 20.50
C TRP A 28 -37.59 15.56 20.91
N LEU A 29 -36.96 16.21 21.89
CA LEU A 29 -37.19 17.61 22.22
C LEU A 29 -36.51 18.46 21.14
N VAL A 30 -37.32 19.13 20.31
CA VAL A 30 -36.85 20.16 19.37
C VAL A 30 -36.61 21.44 20.14
N ALA A 31 -35.35 21.77 20.40
CA ALA A 31 -34.95 23.09 20.90
C ALA A 31 -34.88 24.05 19.71
N THR A 32 -35.84 24.95 19.62
CA THR A 32 -35.81 26.10 18.68
C THR A 32 -34.90 27.18 19.24
N SER A 33 -33.68 27.27 18.71
CA SER A 33 -32.77 28.39 18.98
C SER A 33 -33.14 29.56 18.06
N ALA A 34 -33.61 30.65 18.66
CA ALA A 34 -33.83 31.90 17.97
C ALA A 34 -32.48 32.56 17.62
N ALA A 35 -32.31 32.94 16.36
CA ALA A 35 -31.15 33.70 15.90
C ALA A 35 -31.23 35.17 16.36
N PRO A 36 -30.11 35.80 16.76
CA PRO A 36 -30.08 37.23 17.05
C PRO A 36 -30.11 38.08 15.77
N PRO A 37 -30.60 39.32 15.83
CA PRO A 37 -30.73 40.18 14.67
C PRO A 37 -29.38 40.65 14.14
N SER A 38 -29.23 40.61 12.81
CA SER A 38 -28.03 41.06 12.09
C SER A 38 -27.98 42.59 12.06
N GLU A 39 -26.94 43.19 12.62
CA GLU A 39 -26.61 44.60 12.39
C GLU A 39 -25.89 44.80 11.04
N PRO A 40 -26.13 45.91 10.34
CA PRO A 40 -25.47 46.22 9.08
C PRO A 40 -24.05 46.75 9.34
N ILE A 41 -23.04 45.95 9.03
CA ILE A 41 -21.64 46.39 9.05
C ILE A 41 -21.35 47.19 7.79
N ALA A 42 -20.95 48.44 7.98
CA ALA A 42 -20.51 49.36 6.96
C ALA A 42 -19.35 48.80 6.13
N ARG A 43 -19.51 48.87 4.82
CA ARG A 43 -18.57 48.42 3.80
C ARG A 43 -17.40 49.41 3.71
N ALA A 44 -16.30 49.13 4.42
CA ALA A 44 -15.01 49.76 4.18
C ALA A 44 -14.30 48.99 3.06
N ALA A 45 -14.13 49.65 1.92
CA ALA A 45 -13.30 49.15 0.84
C ALA A 45 -11.82 49.27 1.25
N ALA A 46 -11.23 48.17 1.70
CA ALA A 46 -9.80 48.05 1.87
C ALA A 46 -9.26 47.26 0.69
N SER A 47 -8.48 47.94 -0.13
CA SER A 47 -7.65 47.38 -1.18
C SER A 47 -6.58 46.49 -0.51
N SER A 48 -6.83 45.21 -0.45
CA SER A 48 -5.83 44.23 0.01
C SER A 48 -5.03 43.74 -1.17
N GLY A 49 -3.81 44.25 -1.29
CA GLY A 49 -2.77 43.57 -2.05
C GLY A 49 -2.56 42.19 -1.44
N ALA A 50 -3.00 41.15 -2.12
CA ALA A 50 -2.73 39.77 -1.73
C ALA A 50 -1.24 39.53 -1.77
N ALA A 51 -0.60 39.42 -0.61
CA ALA A 51 0.73 38.87 -0.50
C ALA A 51 0.69 37.41 -1.02
N PRO A 52 1.68 36.98 -1.83
CA PRO A 52 1.73 35.60 -2.27
C PRO A 52 1.79 34.69 -1.04
N ALA A 53 0.95 33.68 -1.03
CA ALA A 53 0.95 32.65 0.03
C ALA A 53 2.38 32.10 0.17
N PRO A 54 2.87 31.86 1.40
CA PRO A 54 4.18 31.28 1.59
C PRO A 54 4.18 29.92 0.90
N GLN A 55 5.01 29.79 -0.14
CA GLN A 55 5.31 28.50 -0.73
C GLN A 55 6.05 27.72 0.35
N VAL A 56 5.41 26.70 0.89
CA VAL A 56 6.06 25.72 1.73
C VAL A 56 7.03 24.97 0.80
N GLN A 57 8.24 25.46 0.73
CA GLN A 57 9.35 24.68 0.18
C GLN A 57 9.51 23.51 1.15
N VAL A 58 9.08 22.33 0.71
CA VAL A 58 9.52 21.09 1.33
C VAL A 58 11.02 21.02 1.07
N LEU A 59 11.78 21.57 2.00
CA LEU A 59 13.23 21.36 2.06
C LEU A 59 13.39 19.84 2.26
N ALA A 60 13.81 19.16 1.19
CA ALA A 60 14.27 17.78 1.30
C ALA A 60 15.33 17.77 2.41
N SER A 61 15.03 17.11 3.52
CA SER A 61 15.98 16.98 4.62
C SER A 61 17.27 16.38 4.04
N PRO A 62 18.45 17.00 4.27
CA PRO A 62 19.69 16.40 3.85
C PRO A 62 19.78 15.00 4.48
N GLY A 63 20.14 14.00 3.65
CA GLY A 63 20.34 12.65 4.17
C GLY A 63 21.43 12.64 5.25
N PRO A 64 21.51 11.56 6.02
CA PRO A 64 22.51 11.42 7.07
C PRO A 64 23.91 11.63 6.50
N PRO A 65 24.85 12.21 7.28
CA PRO A 65 26.24 12.40 6.85
C PRO A 65 26.84 11.07 6.36
N GLY A 66 27.36 11.05 5.15
CA GLY A 66 27.95 9.83 4.55
C GLY A 66 27.08 9.09 3.53
N CYS A 67 25.77 9.36 3.45
CA CYS A 67 24.87 8.69 2.50
C CYS A 67 24.54 9.52 1.25
N GLY A 68 25.39 10.46 0.87
CA GLY A 68 25.12 11.39 -0.23
C GLY A 68 24.24 12.57 0.20
N SER A 69 24.45 13.72 -0.42
CA SER A 69 23.84 15.00 -0.01
C SER A 69 22.59 15.37 -0.81
N THR A 70 22.27 14.67 -1.88
CA THR A 70 21.13 14.98 -2.74
C THR A 70 19.88 14.25 -2.24
N GLY A 71 18.83 15.01 -1.91
CA GLY A 71 17.51 14.45 -1.58
C GLY A 71 16.96 13.64 -2.75
N THR A 72 16.21 12.58 -2.45
CA THR A 72 15.46 11.84 -3.45
C THR A 72 14.27 12.66 -3.93
N THR A 73 14.01 12.61 -5.24
CA THR A 73 12.92 13.34 -5.91
C THR A 73 11.93 12.35 -6.54
N LEU A 74 10.83 12.87 -7.07
CA LEU A 74 9.91 12.04 -7.86
C LEU A 74 10.62 11.40 -9.06
N ALA A 75 11.63 12.08 -9.67
CA ALA A 75 12.39 11.54 -10.79
C ALA A 75 13.23 10.31 -10.38
N ASP A 76 13.62 10.21 -9.12
CA ASP A 76 14.34 9.07 -8.56
C ASP A 76 13.40 7.94 -8.08
N GLY A 77 12.10 8.07 -8.33
CA GLY A 77 11.08 7.11 -7.90
C GLY A 77 10.55 7.32 -6.48
N ALA A 78 10.91 8.42 -5.80
CA ALA A 78 10.27 8.77 -4.55
C ALA A 78 8.77 9.00 -4.76
N LEU A 79 7.95 8.58 -3.81
CA LEU A 79 6.50 8.77 -3.88
C LEU A 79 6.07 9.89 -2.92
N PRO A 80 4.91 10.54 -3.18
CA PRO A 80 4.33 11.49 -2.24
C PRO A 80 4.07 10.86 -0.87
N SER A 81 4.03 11.68 0.17
CA SER A 81 3.60 11.24 1.50
C SER A 81 2.21 10.59 1.42
N GLY A 82 2.10 9.35 1.94
CA GLY A 82 0.88 8.55 1.82
C GLY A 82 0.81 7.68 0.56
N GLY A 83 1.84 7.71 -0.29
CA GLY A 83 1.94 6.87 -1.49
C GLY A 83 1.21 7.41 -2.71
N ALA A 84 1.08 6.57 -3.73
CA ALA A 84 0.47 6.92 -5.01
C ALA A 84 -0.57 5.88 -5.45
N SER A 85 -1.49 6.30 -6.30
CA SER A 85 -2.41 5.38 -6.96
C SER A 85 -1.67 4.53 -8.01
N PRO A 86 -2.00 3.23 -8.17
CA PRO A 86 -1.45 2.41 -9.25
C PRO A 86 -1.75 2.94 -10.68
N TRP A 87 -2.63 3.93 -10.80
CA TRP A 87 -2.98 4.56 -12.08
C TRP A 87 -2.34 5.93 -12.30
N ASP A 88 -1.47 6.38 -11.41
CA ASP A 88 -0.80 7.68 -11.59
C ASP A 88 0.50 7.55 -12.38
N ASP A 89 0.36 7.35 -13.69
CA ASP A 89 1.47 7.17 -14.64
C ASP A 89 2.36 8.44 -14.81
N ARG A 90 2.00 9.56 -14.18
CA ARG A 90 2.84 10.76 -14.14
C ARG A 90 3.97 10.64 -13.12
N ILE A 91 3.89 9.68 -12.22
CA ILE A 91 4.89 9.44 -11.16
C ILE A 91 5.84 8.35 -11.64
N PRO A 92 7.14 8.64 -11.81
CA PRO A 92 8.14 7.66 -12.28
C PRO A 92 8.17 6.36 -11.45
N GLY A 93 7.96 6.45 -10.13
CA GLY A 93 7.85 5.27 -9.27
C GLY A 93 6.70 4.32 -9.64
N ILE A 94 5.68 4.80 -10.37
CA ILE A 94 4.59 3.99 -10.94
C ILE A 94 4.85 3.67 -12.40
N ALA A 95 5.22 4.67 -13.20
CA ALA A 95 5.35 4.54 -14.65
C ALA A 95 6.48 3.58 -15.07
N ASN A 96 7.53 3.46 -14.27
CA ASN A 96 8.68 2.61 -14.53
C ASN A 96 8.57 1.20 -13.90
N LEU A 97 7.41 0.84 -13.34
CA LEU A 97 7.16 -0.55 -12.97
C LEU A 97 7.09 -1.42 -14.23
N ASP A 98 7.50 -2.69 -14.10
CA ASP A 98 7.25 -3.67 -15.15
C ASP A 98 5.78 -3.67 -15.56
N SER A 99 5.52 -3.72 -16.85
CA SER A 99 4.18 -3.55 -17.39
C SER A 99 3.20 -4.66 -16.98
N GLU A 100 3.68 -5.89 -16.82
CA GLU A 100 2.86 -7.03 -16.40
C GLU A 100 2.58 -6.95 -14.90
N LEU A 101 3.59 -6.57 -14.10
CA LEU A 101 3.43 -6.31 -12.68
C LEU A 101 2.40 -5.18 -12.44
N LEU A 102 2.51 -4.08 -13.17
CA LEU A 102 1.60 -2.95 -13.04
C LEU A 102 0.17 -3.31 -13.47
N ALA A 103 0.02 -4.09 -14.55
CA ALA A 103 -1.28 -4.59 -14.98
C ALA A 103 -1.93 -5.48 -13.91
N ALA A 104 -1.19 -6.45 -13.38
CA ALA A 104 -1.63 -7.34 -12.31
C ALA A 104 -2.02 -6.56 -11.04
N LEU A 105 -1.21 -5.57 -10.65
CA LEU A 105 -1.50 -4.69 -9.51
C LEU A 105 -2.80 -3.89 -9.70
N ARG A 106 -3.03 -3.37 -10.90
CA ARG A 106 -4.26 -2.64 -11.24
C ARG A 106 -5.50 -3.53 -11.20
N GLU A 107 -5.41 -4.78 -11.64
CA GLU A 107 -6.49 -5.75 -11.52
C GLU A 107 -6.79 -6.08 -10.06
N ALA A 108 -5.77 -6.38 -9.27
CA ALA A 108 -5.91 -6.61 -7.84
C ALA A 108 -6.52 -5.41 -7.12
N ALA A 109 -6.10 -4.19 -7.47
CA ALA A 109 -6.61 -2.96 -6.87
C ALA A 109 -8.10 -2.72 -7.21
N ARG A 110 -8.55 -3.01 -8.45
CA ARG A 110 -9.99 -2.96 -8.81
C ARG A 110 -10.81 -3.95 -7.98
N GLU A 111 -10.29 -5.15 -7.80
CA GLU A 111 -10.99 -6.18 -7.03
C GLU A 111 -11.04 -5.81 -5.53
N ALA A 112 -9.94 -5.32 -4.95
CA ALA A 112 -9.89 -4.90 -3.55
C ALA A 112 -10.91 -3.79 -3.23
N LEU A 113 -11.19 -2.90 -4.19
CA LEU A 113 -12.22 -1.86 -4.03
C LEU A 113 -13.62 -2.44 -3.77
N ARG A 114 -13.93 -3.64 -4.25
CA ARG A 114 -15.21 -4.33 -3.97
C ARG A 114 -15.35 -4.71 -2.50
N TYR A 115 -14.22 -4.81 -1.79
CA TYR A 115 -14.17 -5.06 -0.34
C TYR A 115 -13.95 -3.77 0.46
N GLY A 116 -14.06 -2.60 -0.19
CA GLY A 116 -13.84 -1.30 0.44
C GLY A 116 -12.36 -1.00 0.73
N LEU A 117 -11.43 -1.77 0.16
CA LEU A 117 -10.00 -1.62 0.36
C LEU A 117 -9.38 -0.86 -0.81
N ARG A 118 -8.63 0.19 -0.50
CA ARG A 118 -7.84 0.94 -1.48
C ARG A 118 -6.38 0.49 -1.39
N LEU A 119 -5.86 -0.11 -2.46
CA LEU A 119 -4.44 -0.36 -2.60
C LEU A 119 -3.73 0.94 -2.98
N VAL A 120 -2.69 1.27 -2.23
CA VAL A 120 -1.82 2.41 -2.47
C VAL A 120 -0.41 1.87 -2.64
N VAL A 121 0.30 2.32 -3.66
CA VAL A 121 1.73 2.03 -3.82
C VAL A 121 2.48 2.95 -2.87
N THR A 122 3.20 2.37 -1.93
CA THR A 122 4.04 3.08 -0.97
C THR A 122 5.50 3.15 -1.43
N SER A 123 5.93 2.22 -2.29
CA SER A 123 7.16 2.27 -3.04
C SER A 123 7.04 1.43 -4.33
N GLY A 124 7.50 1.96 -5.44
CA GLY A 124 7.51 1.28 -6.73
C GLY A 124 8.94 1.22 -7.30
N TRP A 125 9.09 1.60 -8.58
CA TRP A 125 10.42 1.74 -9.17
C TRP A 125 11.25 2.79 -8.44
N ARG A 126 12.54 2.51 -8.30
CA ARG A 126 13.55 3.42 -7.71
C ARG A 126 14.75 3.52 -8.61
N SER A 127 15.34 4.72 -8.72
CA SER A 127 16.66 4.86 -9.36
C SER A 127 17.72 4.09 -8.56
N PRO A 128 18.84 3.67 -9.20
CA PRO A 128 19.96 3.05 -8.49
C PRO A 128 20.49 3.92 -7.35
N GLU A 129 20.55 5.24 -7.55
CA GLU A 129 21.00 6.22 -6.57
C GLU A 129 20.07 6.30 -5.37
N HIS A 130 18.74 6.28 -5.61
CA HIS A 130 17.74 6.24 -4.55
C HIS A 130 17.90 4.96 -3.72
N GLN A 131 18.02 3.81 -4.39
CA GLN A 131 18.18 2.52 -3.71
C GLN A 131 19.48 2.44 -2.90
N ALA A 132 20.60 2.91 -3.46
CA ALA A 132 21.87 2.96 -2.74
C ALA A 132 21.81 3.85 -1.50
N ARG A 133 21.09 4.97 -1.59
CA ARG A 133 20.84 5.84 -0.45
C ARG A 133 20.02 5.16 0.64
N LEU A 134 18.94 4.48 0.28
CA LEU A 134 18.12 3.73 1.25
C LEU A 134 18.94 2.64 1.97
N LEU A 135 19.82 1.95 1.26
CA LEU A 135 20.73 0.96 1.86
C LEU A 135 21.73 1.62 2.82
N CYS A 136 22.27 2.77 2.45
CA CYS A 136 23.16 3.53 3.32
C CYS A 136 22.43 4.00 4.60
N GLU A 137 21.22 4.56 4.48
CA GLU A 137 20.40 4.97 5.61
C GLU A 137 20.09 3.78 6.53
N ALA A 138 19.70 2.64 5.96
CA ALA A 138 19.47 1.41 6.70
C ALA A 138 20.76 0.90 7.40
N ALA A 139 21.94 1.05 6.77
CA ALA A 139 23.20 0.67 7.39
C ALA A 139 23.55 1.52 8.63
N LEU A 140 23.20 2.81 8.61
CA LEU A 140 23.34 3.68 9.78
C LEU A 140 22.35 3.30 10.88
N GLU A 141 21.12 2.93 10.53
CA GLU A 141 20.10 2.50 11.48
C GLU A 141 20.43 1.15 12.13
N HIS A 142 20.82 0.16 11.30
CA HIS A 142 21.06 -1.21 11.74
C HIS A 142 22.52 -1.51 12.11
N GLY A 143 23.42 -0.53 11.97
CA GLY A 143 24.82 -0.60 12.42
C GLY A 143 25.78 -1.32 11.46
N SER A 144 25.29 -1.93 10.36
CA SER A 144 26.13 -2.55 9.32
C SER A 144 25.40 -2.73 8.01
N LEU A 145 26.16 -2.79 6.89
CA LEU A 145 25.60 -3.14 5.57
C LEU A 145 25.01 -4.55 5.55
N ALA A 146 25.58 -5.49 6.29
CA ALA A 146 25.08 -6.87 6.36
C ALA A 146 23.67 -6.94 6.98
N GLU A 147 23.46 -6.23 8.09
CA GLU A 147 22.12 -6.16 8.70
C GLU A 147 21.15 -5.33 7.86
N ALA A 148 21.62 -4.21 7.29
CA ALA A 148 20.81 -3.39 6.38
C ALA A 148 20.32 -4.17 5.17
N SER A 149 21.12 -5.04 4.59
CA SER A 149 20.76 -5.86 3.42
C SER A 149 19.60 -6.84 3.67
N ARG A 150 19.23 -7.06 4.92
CA ARG A 150 18.04 -7.83 5.28
C ARG A 150 16.74 -7.05 5.11
N TRP A 151 16.85 -5.73 4.94
CA TRP A 151 15.72 -4.81 4.78
C TRP A 151 15.75 -4.08 3.43
N VAL A 152 16.95 -3.80 2.92
CA VAL A 152 17.16 -3.03 1.70
C VAL A 152 18.21 -3.75 0.85
N ALA A 153 17.79 -4.32 -0.26
CA ALA A 153 18.71 -4.96 -1.20
C ALA A 153 19.66 -3.92 -1.84
N PRO A 154 20.90 -4.31 -2.19
CA PRO A 154 21.80 -3.47 -2.98
C PRO A 154 21.18 -3.04 -4.32
N SER A 155 21.59 -1.88 -4.84
CA SER A 155 21.05 -1.33 -6.09
C SER A 155 21.21 -2.26 -7.29
N GLU A 156 22.29 -3.04 -7.32
CA GLU A 156 22.63 -3.96 -8.42
C GLU A 156 21.68 -5.17 -8.49
N THR A 157 20.98 -5.48 -7.39
CA THR A 157 20.15 -6.68 -7.29
C THR A 157 18.72 -6.36 -6.87
N SER A 158 18.42 -5.13 -6.49
CA SER A 158 17.09 -4.72 -6.05
C SER A 158 16.07 -4.82 -7.18
N LEU A 159 14.98 -5.54 -6.94
CA LEU A 159 13.86 -5.64 -7.89
C LEU A 159 13.06 -4.35 -8.00
N HIS A 160 13.19 -3.43 -7.05
CA HIS A 160 12.65 -2.08 -7.22
C HIS A 160 13.40 -1.28 -8.30
N VAL A 161 14.71 -1.49 -8.45
CA VAL A 161 15.52 -0.81 -9.48
C VAL A 161 15.19 -1.32 -10.87
N SER A 162 14.88 -2.60 -11.03
CA SER A 162 14.41 -3.15 -12.31
C SER A 162 12.93 -2.89 -12.59
N GLY A 163 12.16 -2.46 -11.59
CA GLY A 163 10.71 -2.27 -11.69
C GLY A 163 9.89 -3.54 -11.42
N ASP A 164 10.54 -4.63 -11.00
CA ASP A 164 9.91 -5.95 -10.80
C ASP A 164 9.31 -6.15 -9.39
N ALA A 165 9.35 -5.13 -8.55
CA ALA A 165 8.78 -5.15 -7.20
C ALA A 165 7.95 -3.91 -6.88
N VAL A 166 6.98 -4.09 -5.99
CA VAL A 166 6.12 -3.01 -5.49
C VAL A 166 5.80 -3.21 -4.02
N ASP A 167 5.88 -2.13 -3.25
CA ASP A 167 5.39 -2.09 -1.88
C ASP A 167 3.99 -1.50 -1.84
N VAL A 168 3.08 -2.17 -1.14
CA VAL A 168 1.65 -1.82 -1.08
C VAL A 168 1.25 -1.46 0.35
N GLY A 169 0.44 -0.45 0.51
CA GLY A 169 -0.19 -0.06 1.76
C GLY A 169 -1.68 0.27 1.59
N PRO A 170 -2.36 0.58 2.67
CA PRO A 170 -2.04 0.37 4.08
C PRO A 170 -2.04 -1.12 4.50
N ALA A 171 -1.83 -1.42 5.80
CA ALA A 171 -1.76 -2.80 6.29
C ALA A 171 -2.93 -3.67 5.85
N ALA A 172 -4.16 -3.21 5.95
CA ALA A 172 -5.33 -3.95 5.50
C ALA A 172 -5.28 -4.31 3.99
N ALA A 173 -4.65 -3.46 3.16
CA ALA A 173 -4.52 -3.69 1.73
C ALA A 173 -3.45 -4.76 1.43
N TYR A 174 -2.27 -4.67 2.04
CA TYR A 174 -1.26 -5.71 1.80
C TYR A 174 -1.61 -7.05 2.44
N GLU A 175 -2.35 -7.08 3.55
CA GLU A 175 -2.84 -8.35 4.12
C GLU A 175 -3.88 -8.99 3.18
N TRP A 176 -4.81 -8.21 2.66
CA TRP A 176 -5.75 -8.69 1.65
C TRP A 176 -5.02 -9.20 0.41
N LEU A 177 -4.03 -8.45 -0.10
CA LEU A 177 -3.24 -8.85 -1.26
C LEU A 177 -2.43 -10.12 -0.98
N GLY A 178 -1.88 -10.28 0.22
CA GLY A 178 -1.20 -11.52 0.65
C GLY A 178 -2.10 -12.75 0.63
N ALA A 179 -3.40 -12.57 0.93
CA ALA A 179 -4.38 -13.65 0.92
C ALA A 179 -4.96 -13.93 -0.48
N HIS A 180 -5.03 -12.95 -1.36
CA HIS A 180 -5.76 -13.03 -2.62
C HIS A 180 -4.88 -12.79 -3.86
N GLY A 181 -3.64 -12.37 -3.70
CA GLY A 181 -2.75 -11.91 -4.77
C GLY A 181 -2.36 -13.01 -5.76
N ALA A 182 -2.29 -14.27 -5.33
CA ALA A 182 -1.89 -15.40 -6.19
C ALA A 182 -2.69 -15.45 -7.49
N ARG A 183 -3.99 -15.21 -7.46
CA ARG A 183 -4.85 -15.24 -8.66
C ARG A 183 -4.52 -14.14 -9.68
N PHE A 184 -3.81 -13.09 -9.27
CA PHE A 184 -3.28 -12.03 -10.12
C PHE A 184 -1.79 -12.23 -10.43
N GLY A 185 -1.18 -13.31 -9.95
CA GLY A 185 0.26 -13.51 -10.03
C GLY A 185 1.08 -12.73 -9.02
N LEU A 186 0.45 -11.98 -8.11
CA LEU A 186 1.11 -11.15 -7.13
C LEU A 186 1.39 -11.93 -5.85
N CYS A 187 2.67 -12.09 -5.52
CA CYS A 187 3.12 -12.86 -4.37
C CYS A 187 4.00 -12.04 -3.44
N ARG A 188 3.75 -12.17 -2.14
CA ARG A 188 4.66 -11.66 -1.11
C ARG A 188 6.00 -12.39 -1.20
N ALA A 189 7.10 -11.62 -1.33
CA ALA A 189 8.43 -12.21 -1.53
C ALA A 189 9.16 -12.47 -0.21
N TYR A 190 8.97 -11.65 0.81
CA TYR A 190 9.70 -11.70 2.09
C TYR A 190 8.78 -11.78 3.30
N ARG A 191 9.25 -12.47 4.35
CA ARG A 191 8.48 -12.57 5.61
C ARG A 191 8.58 -11.34 6.48
N ASN A 192 9.74 -10.67 6.44
CA ASN A 192 9.96 -9.42 7.19
C ASN A 192 9.35 -8.21 6.52
N GLU A 193 9.01 -8.28 5.22
CA GLU A 193 8.40 -7.21 4.43
C GLU A 193 7.02 -7.63 3.91
N PRO A 194 5.97 -7.64 4.76
CA PRO A 194 4.65 -8.12 4.37
C PRO A 194 3.98 -7.25 3.28
N TRP A 195 4.49 -6.07 3.04
CA TRP A 195 4.06 -5.11 2.02
C TRP A 195 4.69 -5.33 0.64
N HIS A 196 5.81 -6.10 0.54
CA HIS A 196 6.61 -6.29 -0.67
C HIS A 196 6.06 -7.41 -1.55
N PHE A 197 5.66 -7.06 -2.79
CA PHE A 197 5.06 -7.97 -3.76
C PHE A 197 5.84 -7.98 -5.08
N GLU A 198 5.89 -9.13 -5.70
CA GLU A 198 6.51 -9.39 -7.00
C GLU A 198 5.54 -10.20 -7.88
N LEU A 199 5.71 -10.09 -9.21
CA LEU A 199 4.96 -10.92 -10.15
C LEU A 199 5.53 -12.34 -10.20
N ARG A 200 4.65 -13.33 -10.10
CA ARG A 200 4.93 -14.77 -10.23
C ARG A 200 3.90 -15.35 -11.19
N PRO A 201 4.19 -15.41 -12.51
CA PRO A 201 3.19 -15.79 -13.53
C PRO A 201 2.50 -17.13 -13.26
N GLY A 202 3.18 -18.12 -12.67
CA GLY A 202 2.60 -19.42 -12.31
C GLY A 202 1.67 -19.40 -11.08
N ALA A 203 1.67 -18.33 -10.30
CA ALA A 203 0.99 -18.31 -8.99
C ALA A 203 -0.52 -18.48 -9.08
N ALA A 204 -1.16 -18.08 -10.18
CA ALA A 204 -2.60 -18.25 -10.36
C ALA A 204 -3.01 -19.73 -10.40
N ALA A 205 -2.15 -20.61 -10.88
CA ALA A 205 -2.41 -22.05 -10.97
C ALA A 205 -1.84 -22.83 -9.79
N GLU A 206 -0.65 -22.45 -9.32
CA GLU A 206 0.15 -23.20 -8.36
C GLU A 206 0.13 -22.63 -6.94
N GLY A 207 -0.40 -21.40 -6.79
CA GLY A 207 -0.28 -20.61 -5.57
C GLY A 207 1.06 -19.89 -5.48
N CYS A 208 1.18 -18.98 -4.50
CA CYS A 208 2.43 -18.27 -4.27
C CYS A 208 3.51 -19.19 -3.65
N PRO A 209 4.76 -19.05 -4.08
CA PRO A 209 5.87 -19.75 -3.43
C PRO A 209 6.02 -19.26 -1.98
N ARG A 210 6.69 -20.08 -1.16
CA ARG A 210 6.97 -19.70 0.23
C ARG A 210 7.88 -18.47 0.26
N PRO A 211 7.51 -17.40 0.99
CA PRO A 211 8.35 -16.21 1.10
C PRO A 211 9.72 -16.52 1.72
N TYR A 212 10.76 -15.89 1.21
CA TYR A 212 12.10 -15.93 1.83
C TYR A 212 12.07 -15.24 3.21
N PRO A 213 13.06 -15.51 4.07
CA PRO A 213 13.15 -14.80 5.36
C PRO A 213 13.22 -13.28 5.20
N ASP A 214 14.08 -12.82 4.31
CA ASP A 214 14.39 -11.43 4.00
C ASP A 214 15.17 -11.35 2.66
N PRO A 215 15.43 -10.13 2.10
CA PRO A 215 16.21 -9.96 0.87
C PRO A 215 17.61 -10.59 0.89
N ALA A 216 18.34 -10.54 2.02
CA ALA A 216 19.68 -11.11 2.12
C ALA A 216 19.69 -12.65 2.00
N HIS A 217 18.56 -13.29 2.24
CA HIS A 217 18.38 -14.75 2.11
C HIS A 217 17.69 -15.17 0.81
N ASP A 218 17.48 -14.25 -0.11
CA ASP A 218 16.95 -14.55 -1.44
C ASP A 218 18.08 -14.98 -2.39
N PRO A 219 18.11 -16.25 -2.84
CA PRO A 219 19.15 -16.71 -3.76
C PRO A 219 19.12 -16.02 -5.12
N ARG A 220 18.01 -15.43 -5.52
CA ARG A 220 17.85 -14.71 -6.81
C ARG A 220 18.62 -13.39 -6.81
N LEU A 221 18.87 -12.80 -5.64
CA LEU A 221 19.60 -11.54 -5.46
C LEU A 221 21.12 -11.75 -5.25
N ARG A 222 21.58 -12.99 -5.23
CA ARG A 222 23.01 -13.32 -5.09
C ARG A 222 23.64 -13.38 -6.47
N ARG A 223 24.48 -12.39 -6.81
CA ARG A 223 25.34 -12.38 -8.00
C ARG A 223 26.80 -12.46 -7.59
#